data_153761e2c65fe2d5267e7c0df535e988
#
_entry.id   153761e2c65fe2d5267e7c0df535e988
#
_cell.length_a   1.000
_cell.length_b   1.000
_cell.length_c   1.000
_cell.angle_alpha   90.00
_cell.angle_beta   90.00
_cell.angle_gamma   90.00
#
_symmetry.space_group_name_H-M   'P 1'
#
loop_
_entity.id
_entity.type
_entity.pdbx_description
1 polymer ?
#
loop_
_entity_poly.entity_id
_entity_poly.type
_entity_poly.pdbx_seq_one_letter_code
_entity_poly.pdbx_strand_id
1 'polypeptide(L)'
;LRCFPLGSGRYGIPPNPPPPPAPAPGYMENEGDSIIVTASRRRAPMMESAIAVSVVADLETLGDLKLYRVPIPVTVAANGQKQVALLVKDRVPFKTVYRFRSAPFETLDSMEVERILRMDNKEASRLGVPMPSGQVAVFAPRGDQSLLVGEGQVRDHAVGERIDLVISNSSQVRVDIVEGVAPKMADGDYRVTVTNANPFAVDFELGFYVDPNPELDKRLQKLPRRDGLLTWAIRVPANDRRSFDYRSSGSD
;
A
#
# COMPACT_ATOMS: atom_id res chain seq x y z
N LEU A 1 -7.03 -16.41 -17.75
CA LEU A 1 -7.82 -15.32 -17.18
C LEU A 1 -9.24 -15.42 -17.75
N ARG A 2 -10.24 -15.72 -16.92
CA ARG A 2 -11.64 -15.57 -17.31
C ARG A 2 -12.29 -14.59 -16.36
N CYS A 3 -12.75 -13.46 -16.87
CA CYS A 3 -13.64 -12.56 -16.19
C CYS A 3 -15.06 -13.13 -16.21
N PHE A 4 -15.74 -13.19 -15.04
CA PHE A 4 -17.15 -13.53 -14.94
C PHE A 4 -17.96 -12.29 -14.57
N PRO A 5 -19.12 -12.03 -15.23
CA PRO A 5 -19.99 -10.94 -14.87
C PRO A 5 -20.73 -11.22 -13.55
N LEU A 6 -20.89 -10.19 -12.76
CA LEU A 6 -21.68 -10.19 -11.52
C LEU A 6 -23.18 -10.37 -11.84
N GLY A 7 -23.73 -11.49 -11.44
CA GLY A 7 -25.17 -11.74 -11.48
C GLY A 7 -25.89 -11.02 -10.33
N SER A 8 -26.92 -10.25 -10.65
CA SER A 8 -27.83 -9.62 -9.70
C SER A 8 -28.72 -10.66 -9.02
N GLY A 9 -28.43 -11.00 -7.76
CA GLY A 9 -29.30 -11.81 -6.92
C GLY A 9 -29.73 -11.03 -5.68
N ARG A 10 -31.02 -10.78 -5.52
CA ARG A 10 -31.61 -10.26 -4.30
C ARG A 10 -31.47 -11.29 -3.19
N TYR A 11 -30.75 -10.97 -2.13
CA TYR A 11 -30.81 -11.71 -0.87
C TYR A 11 -30.88 -10.75 0.31
N GLY A 12 -31.75 -11.08 1.26
CA GLY A 12 -32.01 -10.34 2.48
C GLY A 12 -30.77 -10.23 3.36
N ILE A 13 -30.69 -9.13 4.06
CA ILE A 13 -29.62 -8.77 4.98
C ILE A 13 -29.65 -9.70 6.20
N PRO A 14 -28.60 -10.46 6.49
CA PRO A 14 -28.49 -11.20 7.75
C PRO A 14 -28.20 -10.23 8.93
N PRO A 15 -28.63 -10.55 10.15
CA PRO A 15 -28.38 -9.69 11.31
C PRO A 15 -26.88 -9.57 11.62
N ASN A 16 -26.48 -8.37 12.03
CA ASN A 16 -25.10 -8.04 12.41
C ASN A 16 -24.57 -8.97 13.52
N PRO A 17 -23.35 -9.51 13.39
CA PRO A 17 -22.68 -10.19 14.49
C PRO A 17 -22.30 -9.19 15.60
N PRO A 18 -22.23 -9.65 16.86
CA PRO A 18 -21.83 -8.78 17.97
C PRO A 18 -20.40 -8.27 17.82
N PRO A 19 -20.08 -7.06 18.34
CA PRO A 19 -18.75 -6.47 18.23
C PRO A 19 -17.71 -7.31 18.99
N PRO A 20 -16.48 -7.42 18.44
CA PRO A 20 -15.39 -8.14 19.10
C PRO A 20 -14.93 -7.40 20.37
N PRO A 21 -14.43 -8.12 21.39
CA PRO A 21 -13.92 -7.51 22.61
C PRO A 21 -12.66 -6.67 22.34
N ALA A 22 -12.49 -5.60 23.11
CA ALA A 22 -11.39 -4.66 23.00
C ALA A 22 -10.02 -5.34 23.25
N PRO A 23 -8.97 -5.02 22.46
CA PRO A 23 -7.64 -5.59 22.63
C PRO A 23 -6.95 -5.04 23.90
N ALA A 24 -6.30 -5.94 24.64
CA ALA A 24 -5.43 -5.60 25.75
C ALA A 24 -4.10 -4.99 25.27
N PRO A 25 -3.48 -4.04 26.00
CA PRO A 25 -2.23 -3.42 25.61
C PRO A 25 -1.04 -4.35 25.89
N GLY A 26 -0.25 -4.61 24.87
CA GLY A 26 1.00 -5.36 24.99
C GLY A 26 1.76 -5.26 23.67
N TYR A 27 2.56 -4.20 23.53
CA TYR A 27 3.46 -4.06 22.38
C TYR A 27 4.81 -4.64 22.72
N MET A 28 5.23 -5.67 21.98
CA MET A 28 6.62 -6.05 21.87
C MET A 28 7.12 -5.64 20.48
N GLU A 29 8.21 -4.88 20.48
CA GLU A 29 9.04 -4.67 19.29
C GLU A 29 9.48 -6.03 18.76
N ASN A 30 9.10 -6.38 17.55
CA ASN A 30 9.60 -7.55 16.86
C ASN A 30 10.42 -7.11 15.65
N GLU A 31 11.71 -7.26 15.76
CA GLU A 31 12.61 -7.32 14.61
C GLU A 31 12.28 -8.59 13.81
N GLY A 32 11.78 -8.41 12.59
CA GLY A 32 11.65 -9.50 11.63
C GLY A 32 10.23 -9.77 11.13
N ASP A 33 9.55 -8.77 10.59
CA ASP A 33 8.28 -9.00 9.90
C ASP A 33 8.49 -9.77 8.60
N SER A 34 8.01 -11.00 8.57
CA SER A 34 7.85 -11.77 7.33
C SER A 34 6.44 -11.55 6.79
N ILE A 35 6.34 -11.07 5.55
CA ILE A 35 5.07 -10.92 4.84
C ILE A 35 4.87 -12.11 3.93
N ILE A 36 3.72 -12.76 4.04
CA ILE A 36 3.24 -13.77 3.10
C ILE A 36 2.24 -13.10 2.17
N VAL A 37 2.59 -12.99 0.90
CA VAL A 37 1.72 -12.44 -0.14
C VAL A 37 1.03 -13.61 -0.85
N THR A 38 -0.29 -13.72 -0.69
CA THR A 38 -1.10 -14.69 -1.41
C THR A 38 -2.14 -13.99 -2.27
N ALA A 39 -2.11 -14.27 -3.56
CA ALA A 39 -3.12 -13.77 -4.49
C ALA A 39 -4.35 -14.69 -4.48
N SER A 40 -5.51 -14.08 -4.23
CA SER A 40 -6.87 -14.64 -4.40
C SER A 40 -7.35 -15.70 -3.41
N ARG A 41 -8.43 -15.38 -2.69
CA ARG A 41 -9.23 -16.37 -1.99
C ARG A 41 -10.72 -16.19 -2.26
N ARG A 42 -11.34 -17.18 -2.92
CA ARG A 42 -12.71 -17.60 -2.63
C ARG A 42 -12.65 -18.86 -1.78
N ARG A 43 -13.36 -18.86 -0.65
CA ARG A 43 -13.51 -20.05 0.19
C ARG A 43 -14.17 -21.18 -0.60
N ALA A 44 -13.47 -22.29 -0.76
CA ALA A 44 -14.03 -23.59 -1.03
C ALA A 44 -13.71 -24.52 0.16
N PRO A 45 -14.55 -25.53 0.47
CA PRO A 45 -14.38 -26.35 1.67
C PRO A 45 -13.07 -27.14 1.62
N MET A 46 -12.44 -27.25 2.80
CA MET A 46 -11.22 -28.01 3.03
C MET A 46 -11.38 -29.46 2.58
N MET A 47 -10.55 -29.85 1.64
CA MET A 47 -10.07 -31.22 1.52
C MET A 47 -8.61 -31.23 1.09
N GLU A 48 -7.81 -31.69 2.01
CA GLU A 48 -6.58 -32.49 1.91
C GLU A 48 -5.37 -31.94 1.15
N SER A 49 -4.30 -31.79 1.93
CA SER A 49 -2.86 -31.81 1.56
C SER A 49 -2.40 -30.85 0.49
N ALA A 50 -2.16 -29.60 0.88
CA ALA A 50 -1.27 -28.75 0.14
C ALA A 50 0.18 -29.16 0.38
N ILE A 51 0.73 -30.02 -0.48
CA ILE A 51 2.18 -30.09 -0.65
C ILE A 51 2.58 -28.73 -1.24
N ALA A 52 3.20 -27.89 -0.44
CA ALA A 52 3.81 -26.66 -0.92
C ALA A 52 5.03 -27.02 -1.78
N VAL A 53 4.80 -27.28 -3.06
CA VAL A 53 5.87 -27.36 -4.03
C VAL A 53 6.23 -25.93 -4.40
N SER A 54 7.38 -25.45 -3.92
CA SER A 54 7.98 -24.21 -4.40
C SER A 54 8.39 -24.38 -5.86
N VAL A 55 7.48 -24.07 -6.77
CA VAL A 55 7.72 -24.09 -8.20
C VAL A 55 8.05 -22.66 -8.60
N VAL A 56 9.33 -22.42 -8.91
CA VAL A 56 9.73 -21.19 -9.60
C VAL A 56 9.35 -21.39 -11.07
N ALA A 57 8.42 -20.59 -11.57
CA ALA A 57 8.07 -20.62 -12.97
C ALA A 57 9.26 -20.11 -13.81
N ASP A 58 9.59 -20.82 -14.87
CA ASP A 58 10.53 -20.32 -15.88
C ASP A 58 9.88 -19.14 -16.61
N LEU A 59 10.59 -18.02 -16.61
CA LEU A 59 10.15 -16.79 -17.26
C LEU A 59 10.71 -16.73 -18.67
N GLU A 60 9.84 -16.80 -19.66
CA GLU A 60 10.18 -16.54 -21.06
C GLU A 60 9.67 -15.15 -21.47
N THR A 61 10.49 -14.38 -22.18
CA THR A 61 10.11 -13.09 -22.75
C THR A 61 9.66 -13.30 -24.19
N LEU A 62 8.43 -12.93 -24.49
CA LEU A 62 7.86 -12.98 -25.84
C LEU A 62 7.50 -11.56 -26.28
N GLY A 63 8.48 -10.80 -26.73
CA GLY A 63 8.33 -9.35 -26.94
C GLY A 63 8.02 -8.64 -25.63
N ASP A 64 6.92 -7.88 -25.58
CA ASP A 64 6.45 -7.19 -24.37
C ASP A 64 5.70 -8.12 -23.40
N LEU A 65 5.37 -9.33 -23.84
CA LEU A 65 4.66 -10.30 -23.01
C LEU A 65 5.63 -11.09 -22.13
N LYS A 66 5.16 -11.45 -20.94
CA LYS A 66 5.87 -12.34 -20.02
C LYS A 66 5.10 -13.66 -19.92
N LEU A 67 5.76 -14.75 -20.29
CA LEU A 67 5.22 -16.08 -20.17
C LEU A 67 5.78 -16.75 -18.91
N TYR A 68 4.89 -17.10 -18.01
CA TYR A 68 5.21 -17.86 -16.80
C TYR A 68 4.89 -19.32 -17.05
N ARG A 69 5.88 -20.16 -17.20
CA ARG A 69 5.72 -21.59 -17.44
C ARG A 69 5.84 -22.36 -16.12
N VAL A 70 4.79 -23.13 -15.78
CA VAL A 70 4.86 -24.04 -14.63
C VAL A 70 5.75 -25.24 -15.03
N PRO A 71 6.92 -25.45 -14.38
CA PRO A 71 7.92 -26.42 -14.84
C PRO A 71 7.54 -27.87 -14.54
N ILE A 72 6.47 -28.13 -13.84
CA ILE A 72 5.99 -29.48 -13.51
C ILE A 72 4.61 -29.73 -14.11
N PRO A 73 4.36 -30.94 -14.63
CA PRO A 73 3.01 -31.34 -15.05
C PRO A 73 2.05 -31.30 -13.86
N VAL A 74 0.88 -30.69 -14.07
CA VAL A 74 -0.15 -30.56 -13.06
C VAL A 74 -1.40 -31.28 -13.52
N THR A 75 -1.83 -32.31 -12.78
CA THR A 75 -3.09 -32.99 -13.05
C THR A 75 -4.23 -32.23 -12.41
N VAL A 76 -5.26 -31.90 -13.19
CA VAL A 76 -6.50 -31.30 -12.72
C VAL A 76 -7.64 -32.29 -13.00
N ALA A 77 -8.36 -32.66 -11.95
CA ALA A 77 -9.53 -33.55 -12.09
C ALA A 77 -10.63 -32.87 -12.91
N ALA A 78 -11.47 -33.66 -13.57
CA ALA A 78 -12.65 -33.16 -14.28
C ALA A 78 -13.52 -32.33 -13.33
N ASN A 79 -13.92 -31.11 -13.73
CA ASN A 79 -14.62 -30.12 -12.91
C ASN A 79 -13.90 -29.65 -11.64
N GLY A 80 -12.57 -29.93 -11.53
CA GLY A 80 -11.73 -29.48 -10.44
C GLY A 80 -10.97 -28.19 -10.77
N GLN A 81 -10.52 -27.49 -9.74
CA GLN A 81 -9.62 -26.35 -9.84
C GLN A 81 -8.36 -26.63 -9.02
N LYS A 82 -7.21 -26.35 -9.57
CA LYS A 82 -5.92 -26.43 -8.87
C LYS A 82 -5.21 -25.10 -8.91
N GLN A 83 -4.80 -24.60 -7.76
CA GLN A 83 -4.01 -23.39 -7.63
C GLN A 83 -2.53 -23.78 -7.48
N VAL A 84 -1.68 -23.17 -8.27
CA VAL A 84 -0.24 -23.40 -8.26
C VAL A 84 0.46 -22.07 -7.94
N ALA A 85 1.47 -22.11 -7.06
CA ALA A 85 2.27 -20.94 -6.78
C ALA A 85 3.11 -20.60 -8.01
N LEU A 86 2.96 -19.38 -8.52
CA LEU A 86 3.72 -18.88 -9.66
C LEU A 86 5.11 -18.42 -9.26
N LEU A 87 5.22 -17.77 -8.11
CA LEU A 87 6.43 -17.18 -7.56
C LEU A 87 6.39 -17.25 -6.05
N VAL A 88 7.51 -17.67 -5.46
CA VAL A 88 7.73 -17.61 -4.00
C VAL A 88 9.06 -16.89 -3.76
N LYS A 89 9.03 -15.80 -3.00
CA LYS A 89 10.22 -15.04 -2.59
C LYS A 89 10.19 -14.84 -1.07
N ASP A 90 11.26 -15.23 -0.43
CA ASP A 90 11.40 -15.14 1.02
C ASP A 90 12.17 -13.91 1.43
N ARG A 91 11.77 -13.32 2.57
CA ARG A 91 12.51 -12.24 3.24
C ARG A 91 12.80 -11.05 2.32
N VAL A 92 11.80 -10.63 1.53
CA VAL A 92 11.89 -9.40 0.73
C VAL A 92 11.81 -8.21 1.67
N PRO A 93 12.84 -7.34 1.74
CA PRO A 93 12.81 -6.18 2.61
C PRO A 93 11.79 -5.15 2.10
N PHE A 94 11.06 -4.54 3.01
CA PHE A 94 10.11 -3.46 2.71
C PHE A 94 10.18 -2.36 3.77
N LYS A 95 9.61 -1.20 3.42
CA LYS A 95 9.39 -0.08 4.35
C LYS A 95 7.91 0.25 4.37
N THR A 96 7.38 0.53 5.56
CA THR A 96 6.05 1.12 5.67
C THR A 96 6.18 2.64 5.51
N VAL A 97 5.41 3.20 4.57
CA VAL A 97 5.33 4.64 4.30
C VAL A 97 3.86 5.05 4.39
N TYR A 98 3.62 6.19 5.02
CA TYR A 98 2.32 6.83 5.05
C TYR A 98 2.29 7.94 4.03
N ARG A 99 1.33 7.93 3.12
CA ARG A 99 1.29 8.86 2.00
C ARG A 99 -0.07 9.55 1.88
N PHE A 100 -0.02 10.82 1.58
CA PHE A 100 -1.17 11.60 1.14
C PHE A 100 -0.85 12.35 -0.15
N ARG A 101 -1.88 12.70 -0.91
CA ARG A 101 -1.74 13.49 -2.13
C ARG A 101 -2.82 14.55 -2.15
N SER A 102 -2.43 15.79 -2.52
CA SER A 102 -3.33 16.94 -2.53
C SER A 102 -2.90 17.96 -3.57
N ALA A 103 -3.81 18.79 -4.02
CA ALA A 103 -3.46 20.02 -4.69
C ALA A 103 -2.94 21.06 -3.65
N PRO A 104 -2.05 22.00 -4.05
CA PRO A 104 -1.45 22.93 -3.10
C PRO A 104 -2.39 24.03 -2.59
N PHE A 105 -3.62 24.10 -3.12
CA PHE A 105 -4.64 25.08 -2.74
C PHE A 105 -5.87 24.45 -2.06
N GLU A 106 -5.79 23.16 -1.69
CA GLU A 106 -6.87 22.48 -0.99
C GLU A 106 -6.78 22.71 0.53
N THR A 107 -7.94 22.91 1.16
CA THR A 107 -8.11 22.86 2.61
C THR A 107 -8.74 21.55 2.99
N LEU A 108 -8.18 20.85 3.98
CA LEU A 108 -8.57 19.50 4.37
C LEU A 108 -8.57 19.38 5.90
N ASP A 109 -9.57 18.72 6.43
CA ASP A 109 -9.71 18.48 7.86
C ASP A 109 -9.60 16.97 8.17
N SER A 110 -8.62 16.62 8.95
CA SER A 110 -8.42 15.29 9.54
C SER A 110 -8.53 14.12 8.56
N MET A 111 -7.86 14.22 7.41
CA MET A 111 -7.89 13.18 6.37
C MET A 111 -7.03 11.98 6.74
N GLU A 112 -7.56 10.78 6.47
CA GLU A 112 -6.80 9.54 6.57
C GLU A 112 -5.77 9.44 5.47
N VAL A 113 -4.63 8.81 5.78
CA VAL A 113 -3.52 8.64 4.83
C VAL A 113 -3.38 7.19 4.40
N GLU A 114 -2.91 6.98 3.18
CA GLU A 114 -2.59 5.66 2.66
C GLU A 114 -1.43 5.05 3.44
N ARG A 115 -1.57 3.80 3.87
CA ARG A 115 -0.47 2.97 4.38
C ARG A 115 0.07 2.10 3.25
N ILE A 116 1.35 2.26 2.96
CA ILE A 116 2.02 1.67 1.81
C ILE A 116 3.15 0.77 2.28
N LEU A 117 3.26 -0.41 1.69
CA LEU A 117 4.46 -1.21 1.75
C LEU A 117 5.30 -0.90 0.51
N ARG A 118 6.47 -0.33 0.72
CA ARG A 118 7.41 0.03 -0.33
C ARG A 118 8.56 -0.94 -0.38
N MET A 119 8.82 -1.49 -1.56
CA MET A 119 9.90 -2.43 -1.81
C MET A 119 10.56 -2.13 -3.17
N ASP A 120 11.80 -2.53 -3.34
CA ASP A 120 12.53 -2.45 -4.61
C ASP A 120 12.51 -3.80 -5.32
N ASN A 121 12.08 -3.83 -6.58
CA ASN A 121 12.11 -5.05 -7.39
C ASN A 121 13.51 -5.29 -7.97
N LYS A 122 14.48 -5.55 -7.09
CA LYS A 122 15.88 -5.81 -7.44
C LYS A 122 16.34 -7.13 -6.85
N GLU A 123 17.30 -7.78 -7.51
CA GLU A 123 17.89 -9.01 -7.00
C GLU A 123 18.56 -8.80 -5.63
N ALA A 124 19.24 -7.67 -5.44
CA ALA A 124 19.82 -7.28 -4.16
C ALA A 124 18.79 -7.16 -3.03
N SER A 125 17.53 -6.88 -3.37
CA SER A 125 16.37 -6.87 -2.46
C SER A 125 15.62 -8.21 -2.44
N ARG A 126 16.23 -9.28 -2.93
CA ARG A 126 15.67 -10.65 -2.97
C ARG A 126 14.38 -10.79 -3.79
N LEU A 127 14.04 -9.82 -4.61
CA LEU A 127 12.91 -9.87 -5.52
C LEU A 127 13.44 -10.09 -6.96
N GLY A 128 13.76 -9.07 -7.72
CA GLY A 128 14.51 -9.16 -8.98
C GLY A 128 13.83 -9.96 -10.08
N VAL A 129 12.50 -10.01 -10.09
CA VAL A 129 11.71 -10.74 -11.08
C VAL A 129 10.58 -9.87 -11.61
N PRO A 130 10.18 -9.99 -12.87
CA PRO A 130 8.96 -9.35 -13.34
C PRO A 130 7.77 -9.81 -12.50
N MET A 131 6.96 -8.88 -12.04
CA MET A 131 5.78 -9.19 -11.25
C MET A 131 4.52 -8.88 -12.06
N PRO A 132 3.63 -9.84 -12.24
CA PRO A 132 2.35 -9.62 -12.89
C PRO A 132 1.41 -8.84 -11.98
N SER A 133 0.50 -8.09 -12.60
CA SER A 133 -0.59 -7.41 -11.89
C SER A 133 -1.51 -8.41 -11.18
N GLY A 134 -2.07 -7.99 -10.05
CA GLY A 134 -2.99 -8.82 -9.29
C GLY A 134 -3.39 -8.23 -7.95
N GLN A 135 -4.32 -8.92 -7.30
CA GLN A 135 -4.72 -8.61 -5.93
C GLN A 135 -3.74 -9.23 -4.95
N VAL A 136 -3.46 -8.51 -3.88
CA VAL A 136 -2.50 -8.88 -2.83
C VAL A 136 -3.21 -8.81 -1.48
N ALA A 137 -3.14 -9.88 -0.72
CA ALA A 137 -3.53 -9.92 0.68
C ALA A 137 -2.26 -9.99 1.53
N VAL A 138 -2.16 -9.09 2.50
CA VAL A 138 -1.00 -8.97 3.39
C VAL A 138 -1.36 -9.51 4.76
N PHE A 139 -0.57 -10.45 5.24
CA PHE A 139 -0.76 -11.07 6.54
C PHE A 139 0.45 -10.76 7.43
N ALA A 140 0.18 -10.48 8.71
CA ALA A 140 1.21 -10.35 9.74
C ALA A 140 1.12 -11.53 10.72
N PRO A 141 2.26 -12.14 11.10
CA PRO A 141 2.29 -13.19 12.12
C PRO A 141 1.98 -12.59 13.49
N ARG A 142 1.16 -13.28 14.28
CA ARG A 142 0.88 -12.96 15.67
C ARG A 142 0.76 -14.25 16.48
N GLY A 143 1.84 -14.63 17.14
CA GLY A 143 1.96 -15.96 17.77
C GLY A 143 1.88 -17.06 16.73
N ASP A 144 0.94 -17.97 16.87
CA ASP A 144 0.65 -19.10 15.97
C ASP A 144 -0.33 -18.75 14.83
N GLN A 145 -0.80 -17.51 14.77
CA GLN A 145 -1.81 -17.05 13.81
C GLN A 145 -1.22 -16.08 12.78
N SER A 146 -1.78 -16.11 11.58
CA SER A 146 -1.56 -15.10 10.54
C SER A 146 -2.78 -14.23 10.41
N LEU A 147 -2.66 -12.94 10.74
CA LEU A 147 -3.74 -11.97 10.68
C LEU A 147 -3.68 -11.20 9.38
N LEU A 148 -4.82 -11.07 8.69
CA LEU A 148 -4.96 -10.20 7.54
C LEU A 148 -4.85 -8.74 8.01
N VAL A 149 -3.81 -8.02 7.57
CA VAL A 149 -3.53 -6.63 7.96
C VAL A 149 -3.78 -5.63 6.86
N GLY A 150 -4.08 -6.10 5.66
CA GLY A 150 -4.47 -5.25 4.55
C GLY A 150 -4.60 -6.01 3.23
N GLU A 151 -5.27 -5.38 2.28
CA GLU A 151 -5.44 -5.87 0.92
C GLU A 151 -5.16 -4.72 -0.04
N GLY A 152 -4.56 -5.03 -1.18
CA GLY A 152 -4.24 -4.06 -2.19
C GLY A 152 -4.19 -4.67 -3.57
N GLN A 153 -3.82 -3.83 -4.53
CA GLN A 153 -3.60 -4.24 -5.90
C GLN A 153 -2.20 -3.84 -6.35
N VAL A 154 -1.49 -4.76 -6.94
CA VAL A 154 -0.23 -4.51 -7.62
C VAL A 154 -0.48 -4.43 -9.12
N ARG A 155 0.19 -3.51 -9.80
CA ARG A 155 0.26 -3.47 -11.27
C ARG A 155 1.42 -4.33 -11.76
N ASP A 156 1.55 -4.49 -13.07
CA ASP A 156 2.75 -5.09 -13.64
C ASP A 156 3.98 -4.26 -13.30
N HIS A 157 5.03 -4.93 -12.79
CA HIS A 157 6.29 -4.30 -12.45
C HIS A 157 7.46 -5.01 -13.14
N ALA A 158 8.28 -4.21 -13.81
CA ALA A 158 9.55 -4.68 -14.36
C ALA A 158 10.61 -4.84 -13.24
N VAL A 159 11.66 -5.60 -13.54
CA VAL A 159 12.85 -5.66 -12.69
C VAL A 159 13.51 -4.29 -12.62
N GLY A 160 13.90 -3.87 -11.42
CA GLY A 160 14.51 -2.56 -11.16
C GLY A 160 13.52 -1.49 -10.71
N GLU A 161 12.22 -1.69 -10.88
CA GLU A 161 11.19 -0.76 -10.42
C GLU A 161 11.00 -0.78 -8.90
N ARG A 162 10.54 0.35 -8.37
CA ARG A 162 10.01 0.44 -7.02
C ARG A 162 8.54 0.01 -7.03
N ILE A 163 8.16 -0.79 -6.06
CA ILE A 163 6.79 -1.25 -5.83
C ILE A 163 6.24 -0.53 -4.61
N ASP A 164 5.19 0.23 -4.79
CA ASP A 164 4.41 0.86 -3.72
C ASP A 164 3.04 0.15 -3.63
N LEU A 165 2.90 -0.75 -2.68
CA LEU A 165 1.68 -1.50 -2.44
C LEU A 165 0.85 -0.78 -1.38
N VAL A 166 -0.25 -0.15 -1.77
CA VAL A 166 -1.24 0.42 -0.84
C VAL A 166 -2.03 -0.73 -0.23
N ILE A 167 -2.03 -0.85 1.09
CA ILE A 167 -2.65 -1.97 1.80
C ILE A 167 -3.85 -1.57 2.65
N SER A 168 -3.95 -0.32 3.05
CA SER A 168 -5.06 0.24 3.83
C SER A 168 -4.93 1.75 3.96
N ASN A 169 -5.95 2.40 4.51
CA ASN A 169 -5.83 3.72 5.10
C ASN A 169 -5.45 3.61 6.58
N SER A 170 -4.86 4.67 7.12
CA SER A 170 -4.49 4.75 8.54
C SER A 170 -5.43 5.70 9.26
N SER A 171 -6.06 5.22 10.32
CA SER A 171 -6.81 6.07 11.25
C SER A 171 -5.92 6.76 12.29
N GLN A 172 -4.66 6.32 12.43
CA GLN A 172 -3.71 6.81 13.44
C GLN A 172 -2.77 7.89 12.90
N VAL A 173 -2.62 8.00 11.58
CA VAL A 173 -1.87 9.06 10.93
C VAL A 173 -2.86 9.88 10.12
N ARG A 174 -2.92 11.18 10.40
CA ARG A 174 -3.88 12.10 9.78
C ARG A 174 -3.20 13.34 9.27
N VAL A 175 -3.80 13.95 8.25
CA VAL A 175 -3.34 15.19 7.63
C VAL A 175 -4.44 16.23 7.70
N ASP A 176 -4.03 17.45 8.12
CA ASP A 176 -4.81 18.65 8.03
C ASP A 176 -4.12 19.65 7.13
N ILE A 177 -4.88 20.35 6.29
CA ILE A 177 -4.38 21.46 5.47
C ILE A 177 -5.31 22.65 5.70
N VAL A 178 -4.77 23.74 6.25
CA VAL A 178 -5.53 24.94 6.58
C VAL A 178 -4.94 26.15 5.89
N GLU A 179 -5.81 27.08 5.49
CA GLU A 179 -5.47 28.37 4.91
C GLU A 179 -5.69 29.48 5.91
N GLY A 180 -4.78 30.45 6.05
CA GLY A 180 -5.01 31.73 6.71
C GLY A 180 -5.29 31.72 8.21
N VAL A 181 -5.17 30.61 8.94
CA VAL A 181 -5.71 30.41 10.29
C VAL A 181 -4.78 30.85 11.41
N ALA A 182 -3.55 31.19 11.16
CA ALA A 182 -2.63 31.66 12.22
C ALA A 182 -2.57 33.19 12.25
N PRO A 183 -2.32 33.81 13.43
CA PRO A 183 -2.33 35.26 13.56
C PRO A 183 -1.33 36.02 12.66
N LYS A 184 -0.55 35.33 11.86
CA LYS A 184 0.42 35.88 10.91
C LYS A 184 0.31 35.25 9.51
N MET A 185 -0.70 34.46 9.22
CA MET A 185 -0.92 33.89 7.88
C MET A 185 -1.90 34.77 7.10
N ALA A 186 -1.48 35.21 5.93
CA ALA A 186 -2.32 35.94 4.97
C ALA A 186 -3.10 34.96 4.09
N ASP A 187 -4.07 35.45 3.34
CA ASP A 187 -4.75 34.69 2.29
C ASP A 187 -3.71 34.10 1.35
N GLY A 188 -3.90 32.84 0.97
CA GLY A 188 -2.94 32.08 0.16
C GLY A 188 -1.77 31.47 0.94
N ASP A 189 -1.66 31.67 2.25
CA ASP A 189 -0.71 30.95 3.10
C ASP A 189 -1.39 29.67 3.61
N TYR A 190 -0.76 28.53 3.38
CA TYR A 190 -1.24 27.21 3.78
C TYR A 190 -0.31 26.57 4.80
N ARG A 191 -0.91 25.84 5.74
CA ARG A 191 -0.18 24.98 6.67
C ARG A 191 -0.69 23.55 6.57
N VAL A 192 0.21 22.65 6.21
CA VAL A 192 0.01 21.20 6.37
C VAL A 192 0.44 20.81 7.77
N THR A 193 -0.38 20.03 8.45
CA THR A 193 -0.03 19.36 9.70
C THR A 193 -0.27 17.87 9.56
N VAL A 194 0.76 17.05 9.75
CA VAL A 194 0.62 15.60 9.87
C VAL A 194 0.74 15.21 11.34
N THR A 195 -0.26 14.48 11.82
CA THR A 195 -0.34 13.98 13.19
C THR A 195 -0.17 12.47 13.20
N ASN A 196 0.70 11.96 14.07
CA ASN A 196 0.93 10.53 14.27
C ASN A 196 0.52 10.13 15.69
N ALA A 197 -0.58 9.40 15.82
CA ALA A 197 -1.07 8.85 17.09
C ALA A 197 -0.53 7.43 17.38
N ASN A 198 0.35 6.89 16.52
CA ASN A 198 0.99 5.61 16.79
C ASN A 198 2.04 5.75 17.91
N PRO A 199 2.29 4.68 18.70
CA PRO A 199 3.35 4.65 19.71
C PRO A 199 4.77 4.52 19.13
N PHE A 200 4.91 4.55 17.80
CA PHE A 200 6.18 4.49 17.07
C PHE A 200 6.25 5.59 16.01
N ALA A 201 7.47 5.92 15.61
CA ALA A 201 7.70 6.93 14.57
C ALA A 201 7.34 6.37 13.18
N VAL A 202 6.78 7.24 12.31
CA VAL A 202 6.36 6.88 10.96
C VAL A 202 7.10 7.73 9.91
N ASP A 203 7.35 7.15 8.73
CA ASP A 203 7.80 7.88 7.56
C ASP A 203 6.59 8.34 6.77
N PHE A 204 6.44 9.66 6.60
CA PHE A 204 5.30 10.28 5.93
C PHE A 204 5.75 11.01 4.67
N GLU A 205 4.93 10.95 3.63
CA GLU A 205 5.11 11.64 2.35
C GLU A 205 3.81 12.35 1.94
N LEU A 206 3.90 13.66 1.69
CA LEU A 206 2.84 14.43 1.03
C LEU A 206 3.28 14.78 -0.38
N GLY A 207 2.55 14.29 -1.38
CA GLY A 207 2.76 14.64 -2.78
C GLY A 207 1.79 15.73 -3.23
N PHE A 208 2.32 16.82 -3.78
CA PHE A 208 1.51 17.88 -4.36
C PHE A 208 1.35 17.70 -5.87
N TYR A 209 0.11 17.71 -6.33
CA TYR A 209 -0.22 17.84 -7.76
C TYR A 209 0.00 19.30 -8.16
N VAL A 210 1.09 19.57 -8.85
CA VAL A 210 1.42 20.90 -9.35
C VAL A 210 1.77 20.83 -10.82
N ASP A 211 1.08 21.63 -11.60
CA ASP A 211 1.52 21.94 -12.94
C ASP A 211 2.81 22.80 -12.90
N PRO A 212 3.66 22.71 -13.94
CA PRO A 212 4.80 23.58 -14.05
C PRO A 212 4.34 25.06 -14.13
N ASN A 213 4.38 25.75 -12.99
CA ASN A 213 4.02 27.15 -12.88
C ASN A 213 5.22 27.92 -12.29
N PRO A 214 5.73 28.96 -12.97
CA PRO A 214 6.82 29.79 -12.47
C PRO A 214 6.46 30.60 -11.21
N GLU A 215 5.17 30.80 -10.93
CA GLU A 215 4.66 31.51 -9.74
C GLU A 215 4.53 30.63 -8.49
N LEU A 216 4.85 29.34 -8.61
CA LEU A 216 4.82 28.41 -7.47
C LEU A 216 5.76 28.91 -6.35
N ASP A 217 5.29 28.79 -5.10
CA ASP A 217 6.07 29.12 -3.90
C ASP A 217 7.47 28.47 -3.93
N LYS A 218 8.48 29.25 -3.59
CA LYS A 218 9.89 28.81 -3.55
C LYS A 218 10.13 27.62 -2.60
N ARG A 219 9.30 27.46 -1.57
CA ARG A 219 9.37 26.32 -0.64
C ARG A 219 8.89 25.06 -1.32
N LEU A 220 7.78 25.13 -2.06
CA LEU A 220 7.28 24.00 -2.87
C LEU A 220 8.26 23.65 -4.00
N GLN A 221 8.81 24.66 -4.69
CA GLN A 221 9.80 24.45 -5.77
C GLN A 221 11.06 23.70 -5.30
N LYS A 222 11.44 23.85 -4.03
CA LYS A 222 12.60 23.16 -3.43
C LYS A 222 12.34 21.71 -3.07
N LEU A 223 11.08 21.27 -3.05
CA LEU A 223 10.75 19.89 -2.75
C LEU A 223 11.22 18.96 -3.88
N PRO A 224 11.76 17.79 -3.54
CA PRO A 224 12.12 16.80 -4.55
C PRO A 224 10.89 16.31 -5.29
N ARG A 225 11.03 15.99 -6.57
CA ARG A 225 9.99 15.30 -7.33
C ARG A 225 10.12 13.78 -7.14
N ARG A 226 8.99 13.17 -6.76
CA ARG A 226 8.84 11.71 -6.68
C ARG A 226 7.55 11.34 -7.41
N ASP A 227 7.65 10.41 -8.35
CA ASP A 227 6.51 9.97 -9.18
C ASP A 227 5.77 11.15 -9.84
N GLY A 228 6.52 12.19 -10.27
CA GLY A 228 5.96 13.40 -10.89
C GLY A 228 5.47 14.46 -9.91
N LEU A 229 5.31 14.15 -8.62
CA LEU A 229 4.78 15.05 -7.60
C LEU A 229 5.90 15.74 -6.81
N LEU A 230 5.71 17.01 -6.46
CA LEU A 230 6.55 17.68 -5.47
C LEU A 230 6.26 17.05 -4.09
N THR A 231 7.25 16.47 -3.46
CA THR A 231 7.04 15.62 -2.29
C THR A 231 7.72 16.17 -1.05
N TRP A 232 6.91 16.51 -0.04
CA TRP A 232 7.38 16.72 1.31
C TRP A 232 7.46 15.40 2.05
N ALA A 233 8.67 14.96 2.37
CA ALA A 233 8.92 13.71 3.08
C ALA A 233 9.52 13.99 4.45
N ILE A 234 8.94 13.43 5.51
CA ILE A 234 9.36 13.65 6.88
C ILE A 234 9.12 12.43 7.77
N ARG A 235 9.98 12.25 8.77
CA ARG A 235 9.74 11.30 9.85
C ARG A 235 8.98 11.99 10.97
N VAL A 236 7.81 11.45 11.32
CA VAL A 236 6.95 11.94 12.40
C VAL A 236 7.14 11.04 13.62
N PRO A 237 7.64 11.57 14.76
CA PRO A 237 7.84 10.79 15.98
C PRO A 237 6.53 10.16 16.49
N ALA A 238 6.66 9.22 17.42
CA ALA A 238 5.52 8.63 18.14
C ALA A 238 4.72 9.70 18.87
N ASN A 239 3.39 9.66 18.77
CA ASN A 239 2.46 10.58 19.45
C ASN A 239 2.79 12.07 19.25
N ASP A 240 3.26 12.42 18.05
CA ASP A 240 3.72 13.77 17.73
C ASP A 240 3.13 14.25 16.40
N ARG A 241 3.44 15.50 16.04
CA ARG A 241 3.01 16.13 14.79
C ARG A 241 4.17 16.90 14.16
N ARG A 242 4.08 17.08 12.82
CA ARG A 242 4.99 17.92 12.04
C ARG A 242 4.20 18.80 11.11
N SER A 243 4.71 20.01 10.87
CA SER A 243 4.03 20.97 9.99
C SER A 243 4.97 21.51 8.92
N PHE A 244 4.38 21.91 7.81
CA PHE A 244 5.05 22.54 6.67
C PHE A 244 4.18 23.68 6.17
N ASP A 245 4.79 24.89 6.10
CA ASP A 245 4.11 26.10 5.66
C ASP A 245 4.55 26.45 4.24
N TYR A 246 3.61 26.77 3.38
CA TYR A 246 3.86 27.22 2.00
C TYR A 246 2.80 28.25 1.57
N ARG A 247 3.04 28.92 0.45
CA ARG A 247 2.07 29.80 -0.19
C ARG A 247 1.59 29.19 -1.50
N SER A 248 0.29 29.28 -1.77
CA SER A 248 -0.29 28.93 -3.06
C SER A 248 -1.35 29.97 -3.39
N SER A 249 -1.25 30.58 -4.57
CA SER A 249 -2.38 31.32 -5.15
C SER A 249 -3.20 30.32 -5.96
N GLY A 250 -4.47 30.15 -5.61
CA GLY A 250 -5.40 29.46 -6.49
C GLY A 250 -5.43 30.20 -7.82
N SER A 251 -5.28 29.49 -8.93
CA SER A 251 -5.62 30.08 -10.22
C SER A 251 -7.13 30.23 -10.27
N ASP A 252 -7.63 31.47 -10.32
CA ASP A 252 -9.00 31.79 -10.72
C ASP A 252 -9.34 31.20 -12.09
#